data_1e8a7770d36617c51e1d7e7a5972cd39
#
_entry.id   1e8a7770d36617c51e1d7e7a5972cd39
#
_cell.length_a   1.000
_cell.length_b   1.000
_cell.length_c   1.000
_cell.angle_alpha   90.00
_cell.angle_beta   90.00
_cell.angle_gamma   90.00
#
_symmetry.space_group_name_H-M   'P 1'
#
loop_
_entity.id
_entity.type
_entity.pdbx_description
1 polymer ?
#
loop_
_entity_poly.entity_id
_entity_poly.type
_entity_poly.pdbx_seq_one_letter_code
_entity_poly.pdbx_strand_id
1 'polypeptide(L)' 'MTPQEIFEYRNKWRPNAHSVPVHSDLEQKCRNWCRDNVKPEQWHCSRYTDVYQHHFLFETAEDAERFAQFVNPEK' A
#
# COMPACT_ATOMS: atom_id res chain seq x y z
N MET A 1 -16.15 7.86 -4.83
CA MET A 1 -15.96 6.72 -5.76
C MET A 1 -16.66 5.48 -5.21
N THR A 2 -17.29 4.73 -6.10
CA THR A 2 -17.83 3.42 -5.72
C THR A 2 -16.70 2.40 -5.57
N PRO A 3 -16.91 1.28 -4.87
CA PRO A 3 -15.87 0.24 -4.77
C PRO A 3 -15.38 -0.27 -6.13
N GLN A 4 -16.27 -0.36 -7.12
CA GLN A 4 -15.89 -0.79 -8.45
C GLN A 4 -15.00 0.23 -9.14
N GLU A 5 -15.30 1.51 -9.00
CA GLU A 5 -14.47 2.58 -9.56
C GLU A 5 -13.07 2.59 -8.93
N ILE A 6 -12.99 2.36 -7.62
CA ILE A 6 -11.72 2.25 -6.91
C ILE A 6 -10.91 1.09 -7.47
N PHE A 7 -11.54 -0.06 -7.66
CA PHE A 7 -10.89 -1.25 -8.20
C PHE A 7 -10.37 -0.98 -9.62
N GLU A 8 -11.17 -0.37 -10.48
CA GLU A 8 -10.76 -0.05 -11.83
C GLU A 8 -9.60 0.95 -11.87
N TYR A 9 -9.66 1.96 -11.01
CA TYR A 9 -8.60 2.94 -10.92
C TYR A 9 -7.28 2.29 -10.48
N ARG A 10 -7.33 1.42 -9.47
CA ARG A 10 -6.14 0.70 -9.01
C ARG A 10 -5.53 -0.15 -10.10
N ASN A 11 -6.34 -0.79 -10.92
CA ASN A 11 -5.85 -1.64 -12.00
C ASN A 11 -5.06 -0.86 -13.05
N LYS A 12 -5.33 0.43 -13.20
CA LYS A 12 -4.61 1.26 -14.17
C LYS A 12 -3.17 1.52 -13.75
N TRP A 13 -2.91 1.72 -12.45
CA TRP A 13 -1.57 2.06 -12.00
C TRP A 13 -0.82 0.86 -11.40
N ARG A 14 -1.48 -0.24 -11.08
CA ARG A 14 -0.85 -1.39 -10.45
C ARG A 14 0.41 -1.91 -11.17
N PRO A 15 0.43 -2.00 -12.51
CA PRO A 15 1.63 -2.50 -13.19
C PRO A 15 2.87 -1.63 -12.96
N ASN A 16 2.67 -0.36 -12.64
CA ASN A 16 3.76 0.58 -12.40
C ASN A 16 3.82 1.03 -10.94
N ALA A 17 3.22 0.26 -10.04
CA ALA A 17 3.11 0.64 -8.65
C ALA A 17 4.47 0.65 -7.94
N HIS A 18 4.57 1.52 -6.95
CA HIS A 18 5.71 1.55 -6.04
C HIS A 18 5.42 0.61 -4.87
N SER A 19 6.19 -0.45 -4.73
CA SER A 19 5.95 -1.50 -3.75
C SER A 19 6.82 -1.32 -2.51
N VAL A 20 6.19 -1.46 -1.34
CA VAL A 20 6.91 -1.46 -0.06
C VAL A 20 6.58 -2.78 0.66
N PRO A 21 7.56 -3.65 0.86
CA PRO A 21 7.32 -4.89 1.59
C PRO A 21 7.20 -4.64 3.08
N VAL A 22 6.25 -5.32 3.72
CA VAL A 22 5.97 -5.17 5.14
C VAL A 22 5.79 -6.55 5.76
N HIS A 23 6.32 -6.74 6.97
CA HIS A 23 6.13 -7.99 7.70
C HIS A 23 4.66 -8.16 8.07
N SER A 24 4.16 -9.39 8.05
CA SER A 24 2.75 -9.69 8.31
C SER A 24 2.26 -9.18 9.66
N ASP A 25 3.11 -9.12 10.66
CA ASP A 25 2.74 -8.62 12.00
C ASP A 25 2.34 -7.15 11.99
N LEU A 26 2.81 -6.40 11.00
CA LEU A 26 2.52 -4.97 10.86
C LEU A 26 1.37 -4.68 9.90
N GLU A 27 0.78 -5.71 9.29
CA GLU A 27 -0.24 -5.53 8.25
C GLU A 27 -1.38 -4.64 8.72
N GLN A 28 -1.99 -4.96 9.86
CA GLN A 28 -3.15 -4.21 10.33
C GLN A 28 -2.81 -2.75 10.63
N LYS A 29 -1.68 -2.53 11.26
CA LYS A 29 -1.20 -1.19 11.58
C LYS A 29 -0.95 -0.38 10.31
N CYS A 30 -0.36 -1.02 9.30
CA CYS A 30 -0.08 -0.38 8.02
C CYS A 30 -1.36 -0.08 7.24
N ARG A 31 -2.34 -0.98 7.27
CA ARG A 31 -3.64 -0.73 6.64
C ARG A 31 -4.33 0.48 7.25
N ASN A 32 -4.28 0.60 8.57
CA ASN A 32 -4.87 1.73 9.27
C ASN A 32 -4.19 3.04 8.87
N TRP A 33 -2.86 3.02 8.77
CA TRP A 33 -2.12 4.20 8.34
C TRP A 33 -2.50 4.62 6.92
N CYS A 34 -2.58 3.66 6.01
CA CYS A 34 -2.95 3.95 4.62
C CYS A 34 -4.37 4.52 4.52
N ARG A 35 -5.30 3.94 5.29
CA ARG A 35 -6.68 4.44 5.30
C ARG A 35 -6.75 5.88 5.76
N ASP A 36 -5.92 6.27 6.73
CA ASP A 36 -5.96 7.61 7.31
C ASP A 36 -5.14 8.64 6.54
N ASN A 37 -4.17 8.21 5.74
CA ASN A 37 -3.19 9.11 5.12
C ASN A 37 -3.18 9.07 3.59
N VAL A 38 -3.79 8.07 2.97
CA VAL A 38 -3.79 7.90 1.52
C VAL A 38 -5.20 7.62 1.05
N LYS A 39 -5.56 8.17 -0.10
CA LYS A 39 -6.89 7.91 -0.67
C LYS A 39 -7.03 6.43 -1.04
N PRO A 40 -8.23 5.84 -0.85
CA PRO A 40 -8.41 4.39 -1.08
C PRO A 40 -8.06 3.93 -2.49
N GLU A 41 -8.19 4.79 -3.48
CA GLU A 41 -7.87 4.45 -4.86
C GLU A 41 -6.37 4.54 -5.18
N GLN A 42 -5.56 5.06 -4.25
CA GLN A 42 -4.14 5.31 -4.48
C GLN A 42 -3.21 4.34 -3.76
N TRP A 43 -3.77 3.35 -3.09
CA TRP A 43 -2.97 2.31 -2.46
C TRP A 43 -3.67 0.96 -2.55
N HIS A 44 -2.88 -0.10 -2.42
CA HIS A 44 -3.40 -1.47 -2.46
C HIS A 44 -2.49 -2.36 -1.64
N CYS A 45 -3.07 -3.29 -0.90
CA CYS A 45 -2.30 -4.30 -0.19
C CYS A 45 -2.42 -5.62 -0.94
N SER A 46 -1.31 -6.10 -1.46
CA SER A 46 -1.26 -7.36 -2.18
C SER A 46 -0.80 -8.46 -1.24
N ARG A 47 -1.59 -9.53 -1.15
CA ARG A 47 -1.17 -10.74 -0.42
C ARG A 47 -0.29 -11.56 -1.34
N TYR A 48 0.91 -11.81 -0.91
CA TYR A 48 1.80 -12.70 -1.60
C TYR A 48 1.73 -14.10 -1.02
N THR A 49 2.16 -15.07 -1.81
CA THR A 49 2.29 -16.45 -1.37
C THR A 49 3.32 -16.62 -0.27
N ASP A 50 4.14 -15.62 -0.04
CA ASP A 50 5.09 -15.64 1.07
C ASP A 50 4.35 -15.29 2.36
N VAL A 51 4.34 -16.22 3.31
CA VAL A 51 3.49 -16.17 4.50
C VAL A 51 3.83 -15.00 5.42
N TYR A 52 5.02 -14.44 5.29
CA TYR A 52 5.52 -13.44 6.22
C TYR A 52 5.59 -12.03 5.67
N GLN A 53 5.27 -11.82 4.39
CA GLN A 53 5.37 -10.49 3.79
C GLN A 53 4.13 -10.11 3.02
N HIS A 54 3.72 -8.87 3.20
CA HIS A 54 2.68 -8.24 2.39
C HIS A 54 3.31 -7.07 1.64
N HIS A 55 2.92 -6.90 0.39
CA HIS A 55 3.41 -5.79 -0.41
C HIS A 55 2.34 -4.71 -0.46
N PHE A 56 2.65 -3.53 0.04
CA PHE A 56 1.79 -2.37 -0.07
C PHE A 56 2.20 -1.60 -1.31
N LEU A 57 1.25 -1.42 -2.21
CA LEU A 57 1.47 -0.78 -3.50
C LEU A 57 0.90 0.63 -3.47
N PHE A 58 1.63 1.59 -4.03
CA PHE A 58 1.21 2.98 -4.06
C PHE A 58 1.30 3.53 -5.48
N GLU A 59 0.37 4.40 -5.82
CA GLU A 59 0.34 5.03 -7.13
C GLU A 59 1.53 5.96 -7.32
N THR A 60 1.93 6.70 -6.27
CA THR A 60 3.01 7.68 -6.35
C THR A 60 4.20 7.26 -5.51
N ALA A 61 5.40 7.67 -5.94
CA ALA A 61 6.62 7.44 -5.18
C ALA A 61 6.60 8.19 -3.86
N GLU A 62 5.98 9.37 -3.83
CA GLU A 62 5.87 10.18 -2.62
C GLU A 62 5.12 9.45 -1.51
N ASP A 63 3.98 8.85 -1.84
CA ASP A 63 3.21 8.11 -0.85
C ASP A 63 3.95 6.86 -0.39
N ALA A 64 4.63 6.17 -1.31
CA ALA A 64 5.44 5.01 -0.96
C ALA A 64 6.56 5.38 0.00
N GLU A 65 7.19 6.53 -0.21
CA GLU A 65 8.27 7.02 0.64
C GLU A 65 7.75 7.38 2.03
N ARG A 66 6.64 8.08 2.10
CA ARG A 66 6.00 8.42 3.38
C ARG A 66 5.65 7.15 4.15
N PHE A 67 5.11 6.16 3.47
CA PHE A 67 4.76 4.89 4.08
C PHE A 67 6.02 4.15 4.57
N ALA A 68 7.06 4.13 3.76
CA ALA A 68 8.33 3.48 4.14
C ALA A 68 8.92 4.11 5.40
N GLN A 69 8.82 5.43 5.53
CA GLN A 69 9.28 6.12 6.73
C GLN A 69 8.44 5.77 7.96
N PHE A 70 7.15 5.54 7.76
CA PHE A 70 6.28 5.08 8.83
C PHE A 70 6.68 3.68 9.32
N VAL A 71 7.01 2.80 8.39
CA VAL A 71 7.39 1.41 8.70
C VAL A 71 8.80 1.36 9.30
N ASN A 72 9.73 2.18 8.78
CA ASN A 72 11.12 2.23 9.22
C ASN A 72 11.52 3.66 9.57
N PRO A 73 11.11 4.17 10.74
CA PRO A 73 11.38 5.57 11.11
C PRO A 73 12.85 5.88 11.38
N GLU A 74 13.70 4.87 11.45
CA GLU A 74 15.13 5.06 11.78
C GLU A 74 16.01 5.35 10.57
N LYS A 75 15.42 5.58 9.43
CA LYS A 75 16.22 5.92 8.23
C LYS A 75 16.16 7.39 7.93
#